data_2734c83c88f1abf20adced3e7fd3ba6c
#
_entry.id   2734c83c88f1abf20adced3e7fd3ba6c
#
_cell.length_a   1.000
_cell.length_b   1.000
_cell.length_c   1.000
_cell.angle_alpha   90.00
_cell.angle_beta   90.00
_cell.angle_gamma   90.00
#
_symmetry.space_group_name_H-M   'P 1'
#
loop_
_entity.id
_entity.type
_entity.pdbx_description
1 polymer ?
#
loop_
_entity_poly.entity_id
_entity_poly.type
_entity_poly.pdbx_seq_one_letter_code
_entity_poly.pdbx_strand_id
1 'polypeptide(L)'
;LPELQTRTGAVVVAHPADADELPVEVGHRAEHGEVLTFGDCTVSLIHLRGHTPGSLAVLYDAGGKLAGSPHVFTGDSLFPGGVGKTSSPEDFTSLIDDVTERLFGQLPDATWVYPGHGNDTTLGTERPHLGEWRERGW
;
A
#
# COMPACT_ATOMS: atom_id res chain seq x y z
N LEU A 1 -1.26 4.07 17.66
CA LEU A 1 -1.34 2.62 17.48
C LEU A 1 -1.52 1.88 18.82
N PRO A 2 -0.69 2.10 19.89
CA PRO A 2 -0.83 1.36 21.16
C PRO A 2 -2.22 1.47 21.79
N GLU A 3 -2.80 2.68 21.85
CA GLU A 3 -4.14 2.89 22.42
C GLU A 3 -5.21 2.12 21.63
N LEU A 4 -5.13 2.14 20.29
CA LEU A 4 -6.08 1.42 19.45
C LEU A 4 -6.01 -0.09 19.69
N GLN A 5 -4.81 -0.65 19.74
CA GLN A 5 -4.60 -2.07 20.03
C GLN A 5 -5.15 -2.43 21.41
N THR A 6 -4.85 -1.64 22.43
CA THR A 6 -5.35 -1.86 23.80
C THR A 6 -6.88 -1.85 23.84
N ARG A 7 -7.53 -0.94 23.13
CA ARG A 7 -9.00 -0.80 23.13
C ARG A 7 -9.72 -1.87 22.34
N THR A 8 -9.10 -2.40 21.29
CA THR A 8 -9.75 -3.34 20.37
C THR A 8 -9.32 -4.78 20.56
N GLY A 9 -8.13 -5.02 21.12
CA GLY A 9 -7.50 -6.33 21.16
C GLY A 9 -7.11 -6.86 19.77
N ALA A 10 -7.05 -5.97 18.76
CA ALA A 10 -6.75 -6.37 17.39
C ALA A 10 -5.31 -6.88 17.25
N VAL A 11 -5.14 -7.92 16.41
CA VAL A 11 -3.82 -8.39 16.00
C VAL A 11 -3.18 -7.33 15.10
N VAL A 12 -1.97 -6.92 15.44
CA VAL A 12 -1.18 -6.02 14.60
C VAL A 12 -0.45 -6.84 13.55
N VAL A 13 -0.61 -6.47 12.30
CA VAL A 13 0.06 -7.06 11.15
C VAL A 13 1.05 -6.06 10.58
N ALA A 14 2.27 -6.47 10.34
CA ALA A 14 3.31 -5.64 9.72
C ALA A 14 4.30 -6.49 8.92
N HIS A 15 4.95 -5.89 7.94
CA HIS A 15 6.05 -6.52 7.25
C HIS A 15 7.26 -6.67 8.20
N PRO A 16 8.05 -7.78 8.09
CA PRO A 16 9.21 -7.98 8.96
C PRO A 16 10.19 -6.81 9.01
N ALA A 17 10.37 -6.09 7.90
CA ALA A 17 11.30 -4.97 7.81
C ALA A 17 10.90 -3.74 8.65
N ASP A 18 9.62 -3.60 9.04
CA ASP A 18 9.14 -2.51 9.87
C ASP A 18 8.68 -2.98 11.25
N ALA A 19 8.48 -4.29 11.44
CA ALA A 19 7.81 -4.84 12.60
C ALA A 19 8.51 -4.53 13.94
N ASP A 20 9.84 -4.53 13.94
CA ASP A 20 10.63 -4.35 15.17
C ASP A 20 10.72 -2.86 15.59
N GLU A 21 10.39 -1.93 14.71
CA GLU A 21 10.37 -0.49 15.01
C GLU A 21 9.01 0.02 15.51
N LEU A 22 7.98 -0.83 15.47
CA LEU A 22 6.65 -0.45 15.92
C LEU A 22 6.56 -0.41 17.44
N PRO A 23 5.82 0.57 18.02
CA PRO A 23 5.68 0.74 19.47
C PRO A 23 4.68 -0.26 20.09
N VAL A 24 4.41 -1.37 19.42
CA VAL A 24 3.48 -2.43 19.84
C VAL A 24 4.00 -3.78 19.40
N GLU A 25 3.54 -4.83 20.07
CA GLU A 25 3.83 -6.20 19.64
C GLU A 25 3.12 -6.49 18.31
N VAL A 26 3.89 -6.94 17.31
CA VAL A 26 3.38 -7.41 16.03
C VAL A 26 3.00 -8.88 16.16
N GLY A 27 1.71 -9.16 16.10
CA GLY A 27 1.18 -10.51 16.24
C GLY A 27 1.31 -11.35 14.97
N HIS A 28 1.46 -10.70 13.81
CA HIS A 28 1.66 -11.39 12.53
C HIS A 28 2.63 -10.60 11.63
N ARG A 29 3.71 -11.26 11.21
CA ARG A 29 4.68 -10.71 10.25
C ARG A 29 4.31 -11.19 8.87
N ALA A 30 3.86 -10.27 8.02
CA ALA A 30 3.28 -10.57 6.72
C ALA A 30 4.21 -10.19 5.57
N GLU A 31 4.19 -10.99 4.52
CA GLU A 31 5.02 -10.86 3.33
C GLU A 31 4.20 -10.38 2.11
N HIS A 32 4.92 -9.99 1.06
CA HIS A 32 4.32 -9.66 -0.24
C HIS A 32 3.48 -10.81 -0.79
N GLY A 33 2.27 -10.49 -1.25
CA GLY A 33 1.36 -11.46 -1.85
C GLY A 33 0.59 -12.31 -0.86
N GLU A 34 0.82 -12.12 0.45
CA GLU A 34 0.06 -12.83 1.47
C GLU A 34 -1.40 -12.41 1.46
N VAL A 35 -2.28 -13.37 1.73
CA VAL A 35 -3.73 -13.17 1.77
C VAL A 35 -4.20 -13.30 3.21
N LEU A 36 -4.91 -12.28 3.68
CA LEU A 36 -5.54 -12.27 5.00
C LEU A 36 -7.05 -12.36 4.85
N THR A 37 -7.67 -13.16 5.72
CA THR A 37 -9.13 -13.31 5.78
C THR A 37 -9.64 -12.92 7.16
N PHE A 38 -10.69 -12.10 7.21
CA PHE A 38 -11.38 -11.71 8.44
C PHE A 38 -12.89 -11.62 8.18
N GLY A 39 -13.66 -12.45 8.89
CA GLY A 39 -15.07 -12.67 8.57
C GLY A 39 -15.24 -13.17 7.14
N ASP A 40 -16.07 -12.51 6.36
CA ASP A 40 -16.31 -12.82 4.94
C ASP A 40 -15.43 -11.98 3.98
N CYS A 41 -14.49 -11.20 4.53
CA CYS A 41 -13.59 -10.37 3.75
C CYS A 41 -12.24 -11.04 3.55
N THR A 42 -11.69 -10.86 2.35
CA THR A 42 -10.34 -11.30 2.00
C THR A 42 -9.58 -10.13 1.39
N VAL A 43 -8.36 -9.92 1.83
CA VAL A 43 -7.46 -8.89 1.29
C VAL A 43 -6.12 -9.50 0.93
N SER A 44 -5.43 -8.91 -0.04
CA SER A 44 -4.06 -9.28 -0.41
C SER A 44 -3.10 -8.17 -0.01
N LEU A 45 -1.91 -8.53 0.42
CA LEU A 45 -0.88 -7.59 0.85
C LEU A 45 0.14 -7.38 -0.25
N ILE A 46 0.48 -6.12 -0.51
CA ILE A 46 1.43 -5.72 -1.53
C ILE A 46 2.56 -4.93 -0.88
N HIS A 47 3.76 -5.47 -0.88
CA HIS A 47 4.94 -4.79 -0.34
C HIS A 47 5.42 -3.70 -1.29
N LEU A 48 5.55 -2.47 -0.80
CA LEU A 48 5.96 -1.27 -1.54
C LEU A 48 7.11 -0.59 -0.78
N ARG A 49 8.35 -0.97 -1.10
CA ARG A 49 9.55 -0.46 -0.43
C ARG A 49 9.82 0.99 -0.77
N GLY A 50 10.29 1.80 0.19
CA GLY A 50 10.90 3.11 -0.05
C GLY A 50 10.41 4.23 0.86
N HIS A 51 9.10 4.35 1.11
CA HIS A 51 8.62 5.28 2.16
C HIS A 51 9.06 4.76 3.53
N THR A 52 8.78 3.51 3.83
CA THR A 52 9.46 2.69 4.83
C THR A 52 9.99 1.40 4.18
N PRO A 53 10.95 0.68 4.80
CA PRO A 53 11.43 -0.59 4.26
C PRO A 53 10.35 -1.65 4.12
N GLY A 54 9.34 -1.63 4.97
CA GLY A 54 8.28 -2.63 5.06
C GLY A 54 6.87 -2.13 4.76
N SER A 55 6.70 -1.03 4.04
CA SER A 55 5.36 -0.52 3.70
C SER A 55 4.52 -1.58 3.00
N LEU A 56 3.31 -1.82 3.50
CA LEU A 56 2.33 -2.74 2.93
C LEU A 56 1.10 -1.98 2.45
N ALA A 57 0.76 -2.14 1.17
CA ALA A 57 -0.55 -1.78 0.68
C ALA A 57 -1.52 -2.95 0.86
N VAL A 58 -2.79 -2.64 1.10
CA VAL A 58 -3.86 -3.61 1.28
C VAL A 58 -4.79 -3.56 0.09
N LEU A 59 -4.87 -4.63 -0.68
CA LEU A 59 -5.76 -4.77 -1.83
C LEU A 59 -7.03 -5.51 -1.42
N TYR A 60 -8.17 -4.88 -1.59
CA TYR A 60 -9.49 -5.47 -1.45
C TYR A 60 -10.17 -5.57 -2.81
N ASP A 61 -10.49 -6.79 -3.22
CA ASP A 61 -11.29 -7.08 -4.40
C ASP A 61 -12.55 -7.82 -3.96
N ALA A 62 -13.68 -7.14 -4.01
CA ALA A 62 -14.97 -7.68 -3.57
C ALA A 62 -15.55 -8.76 -4.51
N GLY A 63 -14.84 -9.17 -5.55
CA GLY A 63 -15.21 -10.29 -6.41
C GLY A 63 -16.59 -10.16 -7.04
N GLY A 64 -16.93 -9.04 -7.64
CA GLY A 64 -18.17 -8.84 -8.38
C GLY A 64 -19.40 -8.45 -7.55
N LYS A 65 -19.31 -8.35 -6.22
CA LYS A 65 -20.42 -7.86 -5.38
C LYS A 65 -20.52 -6.34 -5.34
N LEU A 66 -19.40 -5.65 -5.57
CA LEU A 66 -19.31 -4.20 -5.79
C LEU A 66 -18.77 -4.01 -7.21
N ALA A 67 -19.64 -4.06 -8.19
CA ALA A 67 -19.42 -3.78 -9.61
C ALA A 67 -17.95 -3.51 -10.04
N GLY A 68 -17.08 -4.49 -9.88
CA GLY A 68 -15.95 -4.65 -10.78
C GLY A 68 -14.68 -3.83 -10.55
N SER A 69 -14.55 -3.01 -9.51
CA SER A 69 -13.32 -2.23 -9.29
C SER A 69 -12.62 -2.65 -8.01
N PRO A 70 -11.34 -3.04 -8.06
CA PRO A 70 -10.54 -3.24 -6.87
C PRO A 70 -10.36 -1.94 -6.08
N HIS A 71 -10.10 -2.08 -4.79
CA HIS A 71 -9.77 -0.99 -3.87
C HIS A 71 -8.42 -1.26 -3.25
N VAL A 72 -7.48 -0.31 -3.33
CA VAL A 72 -6.16 -0.45 -2.73
C VAL A 72 -5.88 0.68 -1.74
N PHE A 73 -5.52 0.29 -0.53
CA PHE A 73 -5.12 1.20 0.55
C PHE A 73 -3.59 1.24 0.56
N THR A 74 -3.03 2.34 0.09
CA THR A 74 -1.59 2.45 -0.20
C THR A 74 -0.77 3.01 0.95
N GLY A 75 -1.44 3.42 2.05
CA GLY A 75 -0.73 4.14 3.11
C GLY A 75 0.01 5.35 2.51
N ASP A 76 1.25 5.51 2.90
CA ASP A 76 2.08 6.63 2.43
C ASP A 76 2.97 6.26 1.23
N SER A 77 2.59 5.25 0.44
CA SER A 77 3.38 4.82 -0.73
C SER A 77 2.94 5.46 -2.05
N LEU A 78 1.64 5.75 -2.22
CA LEU A 78 1.10 6.34 -3.45
C LEU A 78 -0.01 7.34 -3.11
N PHE A 79 0.08 8.52 -3.71
CA PHE A 79 -0.86 9.65 -3.56
C PHE A 79 -1.29 10.18 -4.93
N PRO A 80 -2.35 11.00 -5.00
CA PRO A 80 -2.60 11.82 -6.18
C PRO A 80 -1.36 12.65 -6.53
N GLY A 81 -0.84 12.48 -7.74
CA GLY A 81 0.27 13.27 -8.27
C GLY A 81 1.68 12.77 -7.89
N GLY A 82 1.84 11.65 -7.21
CA GLY A 82 3.17 11.11 -6.93
C GLY A 82 3.22 9.94 -5.95
N VAL A 83 4.41 9.44 -5.76
CA VAL A 83 4.72 8.46 -4.70
C VAL A 83 5.03 9.17 -3.39
N GLY A 84 5.01 8.43 -2.29
CA GLY A 84 5.32 8.95 -0.97
C GLY A 84 6.75 9.46 -0.83
N LYS A 85 6.97 10.30 0.18
CA LYS A 85 8.29 10.83 0.49
C LYS A 85 9.26 9.70 0.80
N THR A 86 10.47 9.80 0.25
CA THR A 86 11.58 8.87 0.48
C THR A 86 12.77 9.59 1.09
N SER A 87 13.67 8.83 1.71
CA SER A 87 14.84 9.38 2.42
C SER A 87 16.09 9.44 1.55
N SER A 88 16.10 8.72 0.43
CA SER A 88 17.23 8.66 -0.51
C SER A 88 16.76 8.45 -1.94
N PRO A 89 17.62 8.72 -2.96
CA PRO A 89 17.33 8.37 -4.35
C PRO A 89 17.12 6.87 -4.58
N GLU A 90 17.80 6.03 -3.81
CA GLU A 90 17.67 4.57 -3.85
C GLU A 90 16.31 4.13 -3.34
N ASP A 91 15.83 4.72 -2.25
CA ASP A 91 14.48 4.49 -1.72
C ASP A 91 13.41 4.93 -2.71
N PHE A 92 13.60 6.09 -3.35
CA PHE A 92 12.70 6.55 -4.41
C PHE A 92 12.66 5.56 -5.57
N THR A 93 13.82 5.08 -6.03
CA THR A 93 13.89 4.09 -7.12
C THR A 93 13.16 2.81 -6.75
N SER A 94 13.36 2.32 -5.54
CA SER A 94 12.65 1.15 -5.02
C SER A 94 11.14 1.35 -5.01
N LEU A 95 10.69 2.51 -4.54
CA LEU A 95 9.26 2.82 -4.42
C LEU A 95 8.59 2.96 -5.78
N ILE A 96 9.18 3.73 -6.68
CA ILE A 96 8.60 3.93 -8.03
C ILE A 96 8.61 2.63 -8.85
N ASP A 97 9.59 1.77 -8.66
CA ASP A 97 9.63 0.47 -9.31
C ASP A 97 8.56 -0.46 -8.75
N ASP A 98 8.47 -0.60 -7.41
CA ASP A 98 7.45 -1.44 -6.77
C ASP A 98 6.02 -0.96 -7.10
N VAL A 99 5.77 0.34 -7.05
CA VAL A 99 4.47 0.94 -7.42
C VAL A 99 4.16 0.66 -8.89
N THR A 100 5.11 0.87 -9.79
CA THR A 100 4.93 0.62 -11.23
C THR A 100 4.63 -0.85 -11.52
N GLU A 101 5.41 -1.77 -10.95
CA GLU A 101 5.29 -3.20 -11.24
C GLU A 101 4.12 -3.86 -10.51
N ARG A 102 3.94 -3.54 -9.21
CA ARG A 102 3.02 -4.26 -8.32
C ARG A 102 1.63 -3.67 -8.23
N LEU A 103 1.47 -2.36 -8.49
CA LEU A 103 0.17 -1.72 -8.58
C LEU A 103 -0.22 -1.49 -10.04
N PHE A 104 0.48 -0.61 -10.75
CA PHE A 104 0.10 -0.25 -12.12
C PHE A 104 0.24 -1.40 -13.11
N GLY A 105 1.20 -2.30 -12.93
CA GLY A 105 1.41 -3.47 -13.77
C GLY A 105 0.43 -4.62 -13.54
N GLN A 106 -0.23 -4.66 -12.37
CA GLN A 106 -1.09 -5.78 -11.98
C GLN A 106 -2.57 -5.41 -11.88
N LEU A 107 -2.90 -4.14 -11.66
CA LEU A 107 -4.25 -3.71 -11.37
C LEU A 107 -4.83 -2.85 -12.50
N PRO A 108 -6.16 -2.92 -12.75
CA PRO A 108 -6.80 -2.14 -13.80
C PRO A 108 -6.89 -0.64 -13.44
N ASP A 109 -7.09 0.19 -14.45
CA ASP A 109 -7.24 1.64 -14.32
C ASP A 109 -8.39 2.06 -13.41
N ALA A 110 -9.45 1.26 -13.33
CA ALA A 110 -10.60 1.51 -12.47
C ALA A 110 -10.33 1.27 -10.97
N THR A 111 -9.13 0.79 -10.59
CA THR A 111 -8.76 0.57 -9.20
C THR A 111 -8.76 1.88 -8.42
N TRP A 112 -9.55 1.95 -7.34
CA TRP A 112 -9.56 3.06 -6.40
C TRP A 112 -8.35 2.99 -5.47
N VAL A 113 -7.71 4.13 -5.27
CA VAL A 113 -6.52 4.29 -4.43
C VAL A 113 -6.86 5.16 -3.24
N TYR A 114 -6.65 4.63 -2.04
CA TYR A 114 -6.86 5.31 -0.76
C TYR A 114 -5.50 5.47 -0.06
N PRO A 115 -4.89 6.66 -0.12
CA PRO A 115 -3.65 6.94 0.62
C PRO A 115 -3.91 7.07 2.13
N GLY A 116 -2.83 7.10 2.90
CA GLY A 116 -2.89 7.25 4.36
C GLY A 116 -3.45 8.61 4.81
N HIS A 117 -3.39 9.61 3.94
CA HIS A 117 -3.96 10.94 4.15
C HIS A 117 -4.20 11.64 2.81
N GLY A 118 -4.95 12.75 2.82
CA GLY A 118 -5.27 13.50 1.60
C GLY A 118 -6.44 12.91 0.82
N ASN A 119 -6.50 13.22 -0.47
CA ASN A 119 -7.59 12.81 -1.34
C ASN A 119 -7.35 11.43 -1.95
N ASP A 120 -8.43 10.77 -2.33
CA ASP A 120 -8.41 9.52 -3.09
C ASP A 120 -8.12 9.80 -4.57
N THR A 121 -7.73 8.75 -5.30
CA THR A 121 -7.54 8.78 -6.75
C THR A 121 -7.85 7.42 -7.37
N THR A 122 -7.58 7.27 -8.67
CA THR A 122 -7.61 5.98 -9.36
C THR A 122 -6.29 5.72 -10.07
N LEU A 123 -5.93 4.45 -10.27
CA LEU A 123 -4.72 4.12 -11.04
C LEU A 123 -4.77 4.70 -12.46
N GLY A 124 -5.95 4.73 -13.09
CA GLY A 124 -6.10 5.31 -14.43
C GLY A 124 -5.81 6.81 -14.49
N THR A 125 -6.14 7.56 -13.44
CA THR A 125 -5.81 8.99 -13.33
C THR A 125 -4.30 9.20 -13.23
N GLU A 126 -3.61 8.37 -12.47
CA GLU A 126 -2.20 8.55 -12.15
C GLU A 126 -1.24 7.91 -13.17
N ARG A 127 -1.66 6.84 -13.85
CA ARG A 127 -0.83 6.08 -14.82
C ARG A 127 -0.10 6.94 -15.86
N PRO A 128 -0.72 7.96 -16.48
CA PRO A 128 -0.05 8.80 -17.48
C PRO A 128 1.15 9.58 -16.92
N HIS A 129 1.23 9.76 -15.60
CA HIS A 129 2.23 10.58 -14.93
C HIS A 129 3.45 9.81 -14.42
N LEU A 130 3.47 8.48 -14.52
CA LEU A 130 4.59 7.65 -14.01
C LEU A 130 5.96 8.04 -14.58
N GLY A 131 6.02 8.37 -15.88
CA GLY A 131 7.25 8.83 -16.52
C GLY A 131 7.74 10.16 -15.94
N GLU A 132 6.83 11.11 -15.77
CA GLU A 132 7.11 12.41 -15.15
C GLU A 132 7.63 12.26 -13.71
N TRP A 133 7.00 11.39 -12.90
CA TRP A 133 7.44 11.15 -11.51
C TRP A 133 8.85 10.58 -11.48
N ARG A 134 9.15 9.63 -12.37
CA ARG A 134 10.47 9.02 -12.47
C ARG A 134 11.55 10.03 -12.86
N GLU A 135 11.26 10.92 -13.82
CA GLU A 135 12.17 11.99 -14.24
C GLU A 135 12.39 13.03 -13.14
N ARG A 136 11.32 13.38 -12.43
CA ARG A 136 11.34 14.35 -11.34
C ARG A 136 12.12 13.84 -10.11
N GLY A 137 12.06 12.52 -9.85
CA GLY A 137 12.78 11.85 -8.76
C GLY A 137 12.14 12.01 -7.37
N TRP A 138 10.85 12.36 -7.33
CA TRP A 138 10.07 12.51 -6.09
C TRP A 138 8.57 12.44 -6.37
#